data_10aadc969a2220f31b5149d3f36d7f2a
#
_entry.id   10aadc969a2220f31b5149d3f36d7f2a
#
_cell.length_a   1.000
_cell.length_b   1.000
_cell.length_c   1.000
_cell.angle_alpha   90.00
_cell.angle_beta   90.00
_cell.angle_gamma   90.00
#
_symmetry.space_group_name_H-M   'P 1'
#
loop_
_entity.id
_entity.type
_entity.pdbx_description
1 polymer ?
#
loop_
_entity_poly.entity_id
_entity_poly.type
_entity_poly.pdbx_seq_one_letter_code
_entity_poly.pdbx_strand_id
1 'polypeptide(L)'
;ADGAAHVDHLQRDIAQRLLSCMRVCDTVARVDAEHFVIMISDLSPDPELANLLVERLGERLQKSLNAGYNVNGKFLKLQANIGATLFGPHSRSATELLQQAEVAMYRLRDEEARGLHFFSPEQQVPANDRSRLEQDLREALRLGQFELHYQAQYSVSGDVNGLEALLRWRHPRRGLVPPSIFLSVAEETDIIVPLGRWSIQAACEQLARWRADLQLGKLPICVNISARQLRQADLAEQVQGIISQTGAD
;
A
#
# COMPACT_ATOMS: atom_id res chain seq x y z
N ALA A 1 4.29 -21.24 12.97
CA ALA A 1 4.52 -21.86 11.64
C ALA A 1 3.19 -22.06 10.88
N ASP A 2 2.08 -22.39 11.53
CA ASP A 2 0.81 -22.72 10.86
C ASP A 2 0.08 -21.52 10.24
N GLY A 3 0.24 -20.34 10.79
CA GLY A 3 -0.46 -19.13 10.32
C GLY A 3 -0.04 -18.66 8.92
N ALA A 4 1.25 -18.72 8.59
CA ALA A 4 1.78 -18.28 7.30
C ALA A 4 1.32 -19.20 6.16
N ALA A 5 1.32 -20.51 6.38
CA ALA A 5 0.86 -21.49 5.38
C ALA A 5 -0.64 -21.33 5.04
N HIS A 6 -1.45 -20.90 6.01
CA HIS A 6 -2.88 -20.64 5.82
C HIS A 6 -3.14 -19.38 4.99
N VAL A 7 -2.36 -18.33 5.23
CA VAL A 7 -2.44 -17.08 4.45
C VAL A 7 -2.04 -17.36 3.00
N ASP A 8 -0.99 -18.12 2.76
CA ASP A 8 -0.53 -18.47 1.42
C ASP A 8 -1.56 -19.31 0.64
N HIS A 9 -2.27 -20.22 1.32
CA HIS A 9 -3.33 -21.00 0.67
C HIS A 9 -4.50 -20.09 0.25
N LEU A 10 -4.96 -19.25 1.16
CA LEU A 10 -6.04 -18.31 0.88
C LEU A 10 -5.69 -17.36 -0.27
N GLN A 11 -4.46 -16.86 -0.30
CA GLN A 11 -4.00 -15.98 -1.37
C GLN A 11 -3.94 -16.66 -2.74
N ARG A 12 -3.57 -17.93 -2.79
CA ARG A 12 -3.62 -18.73 -4.03
C ARG A 12 -5.05 -18.94 -4.51
N ASP A 13 -5.98 -19.22 -3.60
CA ASP A 13 -7.40 -19.37 -3.94
C ASP A 13 -7.99 -18.07 -4.47
N ILE A 14 -7.63 -16.93 -3.86
CA ILE A 14 -8.00 -15.60 -4.34
C ILE A 14 -7.45 -15.38 -5.75
N ALA A 15 -6.15 -15.61 -5.96
CA ALA A 15 -5.52 -15.45 -7.26
C ALA A 15 -6.18 -16.31 -8.35
N GLN A 16 -6.50 -17.58 -8.05
CA GLN A 16 -7.18 -18.47 -8.99
C GLN A 16 -8.58 -17.95 -9.34
N ARG A 17 -9.33 -17.43 -8.37
CA ARG A 17 -10.65 -16.84 -8.64
C ARG A 17 -10.57 -15.58 -9.49
N LEU A 18 -9.59 -14.73 -9.22
CA LEU A 18 -9.32 -13.55 -10.04
C LEU A 18 -9.00 -13.97 -11.47
N LEU A 19 -8.06 -14.89 -11.67
CA LEU A 19 -7.70 -15.41 -12.99
C LEU A 19 -8.87 -16.04 -13.73
N SER A 20 -9.76 -16.76 -13.04
CA SER A 20 -10.96 -17.37 -13.65
C SER A 20 -11.96 -16.33 -14.17
N CYS A 21 -11.87 -15.09 -13.69
CA CYS A 21 -12.68 -13.97 -14.15
C CYS A 21 -12.03 -13.18 -15.30
N MET A 22 -10.78 -13.48 -15.68
CA MET A 22 -10.01 -12.69 -16.64
C MET A 22 -9.96 -13.36 -18.03
N ARG A 23 -9.64 -12.55 -19.04
CA ARG A 23 -9.30 -13.01 -20.39
C ARG A 23 -7.81 -13.33 -20.45
N VAL A 24 -7.40 -14.05 -21.49
CA VAL A 24 -5.97 -14.40 -21.70
C VAL A 24 -5.08 -13.16 -21.89
N CYS A 25 -5.64 -12.06 -22.41
CA CYS A 25 -4.94 -10.79 -22.61
C CYS A 25 -4.87 -9.92 -21.36
N ASP A 26 -5.65 -10.22 -20.32
CA ASP A 26 -5.65 -9.47 -19.08
C ASP A 26 -4.51 -9.93 -18.15
N THR A 27 -4.01 -9.05 -17.33
CA THR A 27 -2.93 -9.36 -16.37
C THR A 27 -3.44 -9.26 -14.95
N VAL A 28 -3.13 -10.26 -14.13
CA VAL A 28 -3.36 -10.24 -12.68
C VAL A 28 -2.03 -10.31 -11.98
N ALA A 29 -1.76 -9.36 -11.11
CA ALA A 29 -0.55 -9.30 -10.30
C ALA A 29 -0.90 -9.12 -8.82
N ARG A 30 -0.13 -9.74 -7.94
CA ARG A 30 -0.19 -9.48 -6.51
C ARG A 30 0.89 -8.47 -6.15
N VAL A 31 0.51 -7.37 -5.53
CA VAL A 31 1.43 -6.30 -5.12
C VAL A 31 1.92 -6.53 -3.69
N ASP A 32 1.01 -6.93 -2.80
CA ASP A 32 1.34 -7.24 -1.41
C ASP A 32 0.40 -8.31 -0.80
N ALA A 33 0.36 -8.41 0.53
CA ALA A 33 -0.43 -9.42 1.23
C ALA A 33 -1.95 -9.25 1.03
N GLU A 34 -2.44 -8.03 0.78
CA GLU A 34 -3.86 -7.68 0.72
C GLU A 34 -4.30 -7.14 -0.65
N HIS A 35 -3.36 -6.76 -1.52
CA HIS A 35 -3.66 -6.05 -2.75
C HIS A 35 -3.28 -6.86 -4.00
N PHE A 36 -4.24 -6.93 -4.90
CA PHE A 36 -4.07 -7.44 -6.26
C PHE A 36 -4.34 -6.32 -7.25
N VAL A 37 -3.58 -6.29 -8.33
CA VAL A 37 -3.76 -5.38 -9.46
C VAL A 37 -4.19 -6.18 -10.66
N ILE A 38 -5.21 -5.68 -11.36
CA ILE A 38 -5.70 -6.25 -12.60
C ILE A 38 -5.56 -5.20 -13.69
N MET A 39 -4.84 -5.53 -14.74
CA MET A 39 -4.77 -4.71 -15.95
C MET A 39 -5.61 -5.34 -17.03
N ILE A 40 -6.62 -4.61 -17.50
CA ILE A 40 -7.54 -5.04 -18.55
C ILE A 40 -7.10 -4.40 -19.85
N SER A 41 -6.81 -5.23 -20.84
CA SER A 41 -6.41 -4.83 -22.17
C SER A 41 -7.60 -4.75 -23.12
N ASP A 42 -7.44 -4.03 -24.22
CA ASP A 42 -8.40 -3.96 -25.34
C ASP A 42 -9.82 -3.55 -24.91
N LEU A 43 -9.92 -2.53 -24.05
CA LEU A 43 -11.16 -1.86 -23.75
C LEU A 43 -11.60 -0.99 -24.95
N SER A 44 -12.92 -0.71 -25.01
CA SER A 44 -13.44 0.24 -26.00
C SER A 44 -12.73 1.60 -25.88
N PRO A 45 -12.41 2.28 -27.00
CA PRO A 45 -11.93 3.66 -26.95
C PRO A 45 -13.00 4.65 -26.47
N ASP A 46 -14.28 4.25 -26.46
CA ASP A 46 -15.36 5.01 -25.86
C ASP A 46 -15.35 4.85 -24.33
N PRO A 47 -15.14 5.92 -23.56
CA PRO A 47 -15.06 5.85 -22.10
C PRO A 47 -16.33 5.32 -21.42
N GLU A 48 -17.51 5.62 -21.97
CA GLU A 48 -18.79 5.15 -21.39
C GLU A 48 -18.91 3.63 -21.53
N LEU A 49 -18.58 3.10 -22.69
CA LEU A 49 -18.56 1.65 -22.92
C LEU A 49 -17.46 0.97 -22.11
N ALA A 50 -16.28 1.59 -21.98
CA ALA A 50 -15.20 1.08 -21.15
C ALA A 50 -15.64 0.99 -19.69
N ASN A 51 -16.23 2.05 -19.13
CA ASN A 51 -16.75 2.06 -17.76
C ASN A 51 -17.78 0.95 -17.54
N LEU A 52 -18.77 0.81 -18.44
CA LEU A 52 -19.79 -0.23 -18.33
C LEU A 52 -19.20 -1.65 -18.33
N LEU A 53 -18.18 -1.90 -19.14
CA LEU A 53 -17.48 -3.19 -19.17
C LEU A 53 -16.74 -3.48 -17.88
N VAL A 54 -16.07 -2.47 -17.32
CA VAL A 54 -15.34 -2.58 -16.05
C VAL A 54 -16.31 -2.75 -14.87
N GLU A 55 -17.47 -2.07 -14.87
CA GLU A 55 -18.52 -2.27 -13.86
C GLU A 55 -19.02 -3.71 -13.85
N ARG A 56 -19.37 -4.27 -15.01
CA ARG A 56 -19.81 -5.66 -15.11
C ARG A 56 -18.73 -6.65 -14.66
N LEU A 57 -17.48 -6.35 -14.98
CA LEU A 57 -16.36 -7.16 -14.50
C LEU A 57 -16.22 -7.06 -12.97
N GLY A 58 -16.33 -5.86 -12.42
CA GLY A 58 -16.31 -5.60 -10.98
C GLY A 58 -17.37 -6.40 -10.23
N GLU A 59 -18.61 -6.41 -10.72
CA GLU A 59 -19.70 -7.22 -10.16
C GLU A 59 -19.37 -8.73 -10.20
N ARG A 60 -18.82 -9.20 -11.31
CA ARG A 60 -18.41 -10.61 -11.45
C ARG A 60 -17.30 -10.98 -10.50
N LEU A 61 -16.28 -10.11 -10.35
CA LEU A 61 -15.19 -10.27 -9.39
C LEU A 61 -15.71 -10.32 -7.97
N GLN A 62 -16.53 -9.38 -7.57
CA GLN A 62 -17.12 -9.36 -6.24
C GLN A 62 -17.94 -10.61 -5.94
N LYS A 63 -18.79 -11.04 -6.87
CA LYS A 63 -19.56 -12.27 -6.71
C LYS A 63 -18.65 -13.48 -6.51
N SER A 64 -17.57 -13.57 -7.29
CA SER A 64 -16.58 -14.66 -7.18
C SER A 64 -15.83 -14.62 -5.86
N LEU A 65 -15.35 -13.45 -5.44
CA LEU A 65 -14.56 -13.28 -4.22
C LEU A 65 -15.41 -13.46 -2.95
N ASN A 66 -16.68 -13.01 -2.96
CA ASN A 66 -17.60 -13.10 -1.83
C ASN A 66 -18.20 -14.51 -1.64
N ALA A 67 -17.95 -15.44 -2.54
CA ALA A 67 -18.48 -16.82 -2.45
C ALA A 67 -17.94 -17.62 -1.24
N GLY A 68 -17.01 -17.06 -0.49
CA GLY A 68 -16.39 -17.66 0.70
C GLY A 68 -15.26 -18.63 0.36
N TYR A 69 -14.46 -18.93 1.37
CA TYR A 69 -13.25 -19.75 1.27
C TYR A 69 -13.24 -20.79 2.37
N ASN A 70 -12.88 -22.01 2.07
CA ASN A 70 -12.69 -23.05 3.08
C ASN A 70 -11.19 -23.15 3.40
N VAL A 71 -10.80 -22.62 4.55
CA VAL A 71 -9.43 -22.69 5.04
C VAL A 71 -9.39 -23.59 6.25
N ASN A 72 -8.85 -24.80 6.08
CA ASN A 72 -8.75 -25.83 7.14
C ASN A 72 -10.09 -26.15 7.85
N GLY A 73 -11.14 -26.32 7.07
CA GLY A 73 -12.47 -26.63 7.60
C GLY A 73 -13.23 -25.43 8.19
N LYS A 74 -12.62 -24.24 8.19
CA LYS A 74 -13.31 -22.99 8.57
C LYS A 74 -13.75 -22.24 7.34
N PHE A 75 -15.01 -21.87 7.30
CA PHE A 75 -15.57 -21.07 6.21
C PHE A 75 -15.35 -19.59 6.49
N LEU A 76 -14.58 -18.93 5.62
CA LEU A 76 -14.28 -17.50 5.70
C LEU A 76 -14.99 -16.75 4.57
N LYS A 77 -15.64 -15.65 4.91
CA LYS A 77 -16.14 -14.69 3.91
C LYS A 77 -15.21 -13.49 3.85
N LEU A 78 -14.69 -13.22 2.67
CA LEU A 78 -13.91 -12.01 2.41
C LEU A 78 -14.82 -10.96 1.76
N GLN A 79 -14.48 -9.71 2.00
CA GLN A 79 -15.06 -8.57 1.30
C GLN A 79 -13.94 -7.94 0.47
N ALA A 80 -14.20 -7.72 -0.81
CA ALA A 80 -13.27 -7.06 -1.71
C ALA A 80 -13.81 -5.68 -2.10
N ASN A 81 -12.95 -4.67 -1.98
CA ASN A 81 -13.17 -3.34 -2.54
C ASN A 81 -12.35 -3.22 -3.82
N ILE A 82 -12.90 -2.62 -4.85
CA ILE A 82 -12.27 -2.51 -6.15
C ILE A 82 -12.20 -1.04 -6.54
N GLY A 83 -10.99 -0.51 -6.66
CA GLY A 83 -10.73 0.79 -7.25
C GLY A 83 -10.33 0.64 -8.71
N ALA A 84 -10.86 1.45 -9.59
CA ALA A 84 -10.56 1.40 -11.01
C ALA A 84 -10.14 2.77 -11.55
N THR A 85 -9.22 2.79 -12.49
CA THR A 85 -8.88 3.95 -13.31
C THR A 85 -8.78 3.54 -14.77
N LEU A 86 -9.25 4.40 -15.67
CA LEU A 86 -9.06 4.24 -17.10
C LEU A 86 -7.77 4.96 -17.53
N PHE A 87 -7.05 4.36 -18.45
CA PHE A 87 -5.84 4.96 -19.00
C PHE A 87 -5.77 4.80 -20.52
N GLY A 88 -5.04 5.67 -21.14
CA GLY A 88 -4.85 5.70 -22.58
C GLY A 88 -3.45 6.16 -22.97
N PRO A 89 -3.18 6.44 -24.27
CA PRO A 89 -1.85 6.78 -24.79
C PRO A 89 -1.19 8.00 -24.13
N HIS A 90 -2.00 8.87 -23.49
CA HIS A 90 -1.52 10.10 -22.84
C HIS A 90 -1.43 9.97 -21.31
N SER A 91 -1.64 8.81 -20.76
CA SER A 91 -1.50 8.57 -19.32
C SER A 91 -0.04 8.69 -18.90
N ARG A 92 0.20 9.28 -17.71
CA ARG A 92 1.55 9.70 -17.30
C ARG A 92 2.45 8.52 -16.95
N SER A 93 2.18 7.81 -15.85
CA SER A 93 3.03 6.71 -15.41
C SER A 93 2.23 5.57 -14.80
N ALA A 94 2.80 4.37 -14.79
CA ALA A 94 2.18 3.23 -14.12
C ALA A 94 1.99 3.48 -12.61
N THR A 95 2.94 4.14 -11.97
CA THR A 95 2.85 4.50 -10.55
C THR A 95 1.65 5.41 -10.27
N GLU A 96 1.44 6.42 -11.13
CA GLU A 96 0.29 7.33 -10.98
C GLU A 96 -1.05 6.61 -11.18
N LEU A 97 -1.13 5.69 -12.15
CA LEU A 97 -2.32 4.89 -12.40
C LEU A 97 -2.65 3.97 -11.21
N LEU A 98 -1.65 3.32 -10.64
CA LEU A 98 -1.83 2.51 -9.44
C LEU A 98 -2.32 3.35 -8.27
N GLN A 99 -1.72 4.51 -8.06
CA GLN A 99 -2.14 5.46 -7.03
C GLN A 99 -3.60 5.92 -7.21
N GLN A 100 -4.03 6.20 -8.43
CA GLN A 100 -5.41 6.56 -8.74
C GLN A 100 -6.39 5.42 -8.39
N ALA A 101 -6.06 4.20 -8.76
CA ALA A 101 -6.88 3.03 -8.43
C ALA A 101 -6.95 2.79 -6.92
N GLU A 102 -5.84 2.95 -6.19
CA GLU A 102 -5.80 2.86 -4.74
C GLU A 102 -6.68 3.93 -4.07
N VAL A 103 -6.60 5.18 -4.52
CA VAL A 103 -7.44 6.28 -4.02
C VAL A 103 -8.92 5.95 -4.21
N ALA A 104 -9.30 5.45 -5.39
CA ALA A 104 -10.67 5.04 -5.67
C ALA A 104 -11.14 3.89 -4.76
N MET A 105 -10.32 2.86 -4.57
CA MET A 105 -10.61 1.73 -3.69
C MET A 105 -10.78 2.16 -2.22
N TYR A 106 -9.96 3.11 -1.79
CA TYR A 106 -9.92 3.54 -0.40
C TYR A 106 -11.20 4.29 0.01
N ARG A 107 -11.80 5.05 -0.90
CA ARG A 107 -13.07 5.76 -0.64
C ARG A 107 -14.23 4.82 -0.32
N LEU A 108 -14.31 3.67 -0.97
CA LEU A 108 -15.30 2.65 -0.63
C LEU A 108 -15.23 2.21 0.83
N ARG A 109 -14.04 2.24 1.39
CA ARG A 109 -13.79 1.84 2.79
C ARG A 109 -14.28 2.91 3.77
N ASP A 110 -14.16 4.20 3.42
CA ASP A 110 -14.58 5.34 4.24
C ASP A 110 -16.11 5.53 4.26
N GLU A 111 -16.77 5.27 3.15
CA GLU A 111 -18.22 5.47 2.98
C GLU A 111 -19.04 4.27 3.43
N GLU A 112 -18.42 3.22 4.03
CA GLU A 112 -19.05 1.90 4.26
C GLU A 112 -19.69 1.33 2.98
N ALA A 113 -19.41 1.94 1.85
CA ALA A 113 -19.86 1.49 0.53
C ALA A 113 -19.07 0.25 0.12
N ARG A 114 -19.73 -0.61 -0.63
CA ARG A 114 -19.14 -1.86 -1.14
C ARG A 114 -19.20 -1.84 -2.64
N GLY A 115 -18.15 -2.30 -3.28
CA GLY A 115 -18.25 -2.45 -4.71
C GLY A 115 -17.03 -2.03 -5.49
N LEU A 116 -17.27 -1.49 -6.65
CA LEU A 116 -16.32 -0.88 -7.56
C LEU A 116 -16.48 0.63 -7.50
N HIS A 117 -15.36 1.32 -7.43
CA HIS A 117 -15.31 2.77 -7.57
C HIS A 117 -14.29 3.18 -8.62
N PHE A 118 -14.70 4.10 -9.50
CA PHE A 118 -13.79 4.67 -10.49
C PHE A 118 -13.08 5.90 -9.93
N PHE A 119 -11.82 6.04 -10.29
CA PHE A 119 -11.11 7.29 -10.05
C PHE A 119 -11.68 8.38 -10.94
N SER A 120 -12.05 9.51 -10.35
CA SER A 120 -12.38 10.76 -11.05
C SER A 120 -11.37 11.84 -10.65
N PRO A 121 -10.81 12.61 -11.61
CA PRO A 121 -9.90 13.71 -11.30
C PRO A 121 -10.48 14.77 -10.36
N GLU A 122 -11.80 14.93 -10.37
CA GLU A 122 -12.53 15.81 -9.46
C GLU A 122 -12.60 15.27 -8.01
N GLN A 123 -12.23 14.00 -7.85
CA GLN A 123 -12.21 13.29 -6.58
C GLN A 123 -10.85 13.39 -5.86
N GLN A 124 -9.98 14.32 -6.23
CA GLN A 124 -8.92 14.73 -5.31
C GLN A 124 -9.59 15.03 -3.97
N VAL A 125 -9.03 14.45 -2.90
CA VAL A 125 -9.56 14.51 -1.53
C VAL A 125 -10.27 15.86 -1.30
N PRO A 126 -11.59 15.90 -1.03
CA PRO A 126 -12.28 17.16 -0.79
C PRO A 126 -11.53 17.94 0.28
N ALA A 127 -11.49 19.25 0.20
CA ALA A 127 -10.74 20.09 1.13
C ALA A 127 -11.06 19.76 2.61
N ASN A 128 -12.30 19.38 2.90
CA ASN A 128 -12.72 18.95 4.25
C ASN A 128 -12.13 17.61 4.67
N ASP A 129 -11.99 16.65 3.75
CA ASP A 129 -11.40 15.33 4.04
C ASP A 129 -9.88 15.43 4.16
N ARG A 130 -9.28 16.38 3.42
CA ARG A 130 -7.86 16.67 3.49
C ARG A 130 -7.48 17.29 4.84
N SER A 131 -8.26 18.24 5.33
CA SER A 131 -8.05 18.83 6.66
C SER A 131 -8.24 17.80 7.77
N ARG A 132 -9.20 16.88 7.62
CA ARG A 132 -9.38 15.76 8.55
C ARG A 132 -8.19 14.80 8.49
N LEU A 133 -7.73 14.45 7.30
CA LEU A 133 -6.58 13.55 7.13
C LEU A 133 -5.30 14.17 7.71
N GLU A 134 -5.11 15.48 7.53
CA GLU A 134 -4.02 16.21 8.16
C GLU A 134 -4.09 16.15 9.69
N GLN A 135 -5.27 16.36 10.26
CA GLN A 135 -5.49 16.28 11.70
C GLN A 135 -5.25 14.85 12.21
N ASP A 136 -5.80 13.86 11.51
CA ASP A 136 -5.62 12.44 11.83
C ASP A 136 -4.13 12.05 11.76
N LEU A 137 -3.35 12.58 10.80
CA LEU A 137 -1.90 12.33 10.68
C LEU A 137 -1.11 12.91 11.87
N ARG A 138 -1.44 14.14 12.31
CA ARG A 138 -0.79 14.74 13.48
C ARG A 138 -1.06 13.92 14.74
N GLU A 139 -2.29 13.46 14.88
CA GLU A 139 -2.68 12.61 16.01
C GLU A 139 -2.04 11.22 15.93
N ALA A 140 -1.93 10.64 14.74
CA ALA A 140 -1.31 9.34 14.49
C ALA A 140 0.16 9.29 14.92
N LEU A 141 0.94 10.36 14.67
CA LEU A 141 2.30 10.48 15.15
C LEU A 141 2.37 10.46 16.69
N ARG A 142 1.46 11.19 17.33
CA ARG A 142 1.41 11.26 18.80
C ARG A 142 0.97 9.95 19.44
N LEU A 143 0.06 9.22 18.79
CA LEU A 143 -0.52 7.96 19.30
C LEU A 143 0.24 6.70 18.86
N GLY A 144 1.34 6.83 18.11
CA GLY A 144 2.14 5.68 17.66
C GLY A 144 1.38 4.76 16.69
N GLN A 145 0.58 5.33 15.78
CA GLN A 145 -0.21 4.57 14.83
C GLN A 145 0.56 4.19 13.55
N PHE A 146 1.83 4.59 13.44
CA PHE A 146 2.68 4.22 12.32
C PHE A 146 3.48 2.96 12.62
N GLU A 147 3.72 2.17 11.59
CA GLU A 147 4.58 0.98 11.63
C GLU A 147 5.42 0.89 10.35
N LEU A 148 6.54 0.18 10.40
CA LEU A 148 7.36 -0.12 9.24
C LEU A 148 7.16 -1.57 8.83
N HIS A 149 6.86 -1.78 7.56
CA HIS A 149 6.94 -3.08 6.90
C HIS A 149 8.26 -3.15 6.14
N TYR A 150 8.86 -4.33 6.05
CA TYR A 150 10.17 -4.50 5.43
C TYR A 150 10.04 -5.40 4.21
N GLN A 151 10.46 -4.88 3.06
CA GLN A 151 10.48 -5.60 1.79
C GLN A 151 11.91 -5.99 1.46
N ALA A 152 12.14 -7.29 1.19
CA ALA A 152 13.45 -7.77 0.81
C ALA A 152 13.87 -7.22 -0.56
N GLN A 153 15.11 -6.73 -0.64
CA GLN A 153 15.78 -6.37 -1.87
C GLN A 153 16.70 -7.50 -2.30
N TYR A 154 16.63 -7.86 -3.57
CA TYR A 154 17.38 -8.98 -4.12
C TYR A 154 18.48 -8.50 -5.06
N SER A 155 19.62 -9.15 -4.99
CA SER A 155 20.69 -9.02 -5.98
C SER A 155 20.28 -9.71 -7.29
N VAL A 156 21.05 -9.47 -8.34
CA VAL A 156 20.88 -10.17 -9.64
C VAL A 156 21.05 -11.68 -9.50
N SER A 157 21.82 -12.14 -8.53
CA SER A 157 22.00 -13.57 -8.21
C SER A 157 20.84 -14.20 -7.43
N GLY A 158 19.86 -13.39 -6.99
CA GLY A 158 18.69 -13.85 -6.24
C GLY A 158 18.88 -13.88 -4.73
N ASP A 159 20.02 -13.42 -4.22
CA ASP A 159 20.28 -13.32 -2.79
C ASP A 159 19.67 -12.06 -2.20
N VAL A 160 19.17 -12.13 -0.97
CA VAL A 160 18.71 -10.95 -0.24
C VAL A 160 19.92 -10.11 0.16
N ASN A 161 19.99 -8.86 -0.32
CA ASN A 161 21.11 -7.95 -0.07
C ASN A 161 20.70 -6.68 0.72
N GLY A 162 19.43 -6.52 1.05
CA GLY A 162 18.93 -5.41 1.83
C GLY A 162 17.44 -5.51 2.10
N LEU A 163 16.94 -4.56 2.87
CA LEU A 163 15.52 -4.42 3.19
C LEU A 163 15.09 -2.97 2.93
N GLU A 164 13.96 -2.78 2.33
CA GLU A 164 13.33 -1.47 2.23
C GLU A 164 12.29 -1.31 3.32
N ALA A 165 12.41 -0.24 4.12
CA ALA A 165 11.43 0.11 5.13
C ALA A 165 10.28 0.89 4.48
N LEU A 166 9.11 0.30 4.48
CA LEU A 166 7.89 0.83 3.90
C LEU A 166 6.95 1.28 5.00
N LEU A 167 6.68 2.57 5.04
CA LEU A 167 5.79 3.17 6.02
C LEU A 167 4.36 2.65 5.87
N ARG A 168 3.70 2.35 6.99
CA ARG A 168 2.29 1.96 7.07
C ARG A 168 1.62 2.74 8.19
N TRP A 169 0.37 3.11 7.98
CA TRP A 169 -0.43 3.78 8.98
C TRP A 169 -1.59 2.89 9.41
N ARG A 170 -1.58 2.47 10.66
CA ARG A 170 -2.64 1.67 11.27
C ARG A 170 -3.68 2.60 11.91
N HIS A 171 -4.60 3.07 11.08
CA HIS A 171 -5.66 3.97 11.51
C HIS A 171 -6.75 3.20 12.28
N PRO A 172 -7.23 3.69 13.45
CA PRO A 172 -8.16 2.93 14.29
C PRO A 172 -9.52 2.64 13.64
N ARG A 173 -10.00 3.53 12.77
CA ARG A 173 -11.27 3.36 12.05
C ARG A 173 -11.10 2.84 10.63
N ARG A 174 -9.98 3.21 9.96
CA ARG A 174 -9.74 2.94 8.55
C ARG A 174 -8.87 1.70 8.31
N GLY A 175 -8.35 1.07 9.38
CA GLY A 175 -7.41 -0.05 9.29
C GLY A 175 -6.06 0.38 8.70
N LEU A 176 -5.44 -0.46 7.89
CA LEU A 176 -4.14 -0.15 7.30
C LEU A 176 -4.31 0.81 6.12
N VAL A 177 -3.82 2.05 6.29
CA VAL A 177 -3.88 3.13 5.29
C VAL A 177 -2.61 3.08 4.45
N PRO A 178 -2.72 2.98 3.12
CA PRO A 178 -1.54 2.94 2.24
C PRO A 178 -0.85 4.30 2.15
N PRO A 179 0.50 4.32 1.93
CA PRO A 179 1.28 5.54 1.82
C PRO A 179 0.78 6.53 0.77
N SER A 180 0.29 6.03 -0.38
CA SER A 180 -0.27 6.83 -1.47
C SER A 180 -1.38 7.80 -1.05
N ILE A 181 -2.12 7.46 0.01
CA ILE A 181 -3.23 8.28 0.52
C ILE A 181 -2.72 9.42 1.40
N PHE A 182 -1.76 9.16 2.27
CA PHE A 182 -1.40 10.14 3.29
C PHE A 182 -0.08 10.86 3.03
N LEU A 183 0.84 10.30 2.24
CA LEU A 183 2.14 10.94 1.98
C LEU A 183 2.00 12.25 1.24
N SER A 184 1.08 12.36 0.27
CA SER A 184 0.83 13.61 -0.45
C SER A 184 0.40 14.73 0.50
N VAL A 185 -0.51 14.41 1.44
CA VAL A 185 -0.94 15.37 2.47
C VAL A 185 0.21 15.69 3.44
N ALA A 186 0.98 14.68 3.85
CA ALA A 186 2.13 14.88 4.72
C ALA A 186 3.22 15.75 4.07
N GLU A 187 3.45 15.61 2.75
CA GLU A 187 4.42 16.40 1.98
C GLU A 187 4.00 17.86 1.79
N GLU A 188 2.69 18.12 1.59
CA GLU A 188 2.16 19.49 1.45
C GLU A 188 2.10 20.22 2.79
N THR A 189 2.02 19.46 3.86
CA THR A 189 2.09 19.96 5.23
C THR A 189 3.47 19.71 5.82
N ASP A 190 3.82 20.33 6.94
CA ASP A 190 5.11 20.07 7.59
C ASP A 190 5.19 18.72 8.32
N ILE A 191 4.14 17.89 8.22
CA ILE A 191 4.05 16.58 8.90
C ILE A 191 5.07 15.57 8.34
N ILE A 192 5.43 15.70 7.06
CA ILE A 192 6.42 14.79 6.44
C ILE A 192 7.77 14.81 7.15
N VAL A 193 8.13 15.93 7.76
CA VAL A 193 9.41 16.08 8.48
C VAL A 193 9.44 15.25 9.76
N PRO A 194 8.53 15.45 10.74
CA PRO A 194 8.49 14.60 11.93
C PRO A 194 8.18 13.15 11.63
N LEU A 195 7.38 12.86 10.59
CA LEU A 195 7.08 11.50 10.14
C LEU A 195 8.33 10.78 9.62
N GLY A 196 9.12 11.46 8.80
CA GLY A 196 10.35 10.89 8.29
C GLY A 196 11.41 10.70 9.37
N ARG A 197 11.53 11.63 10.33
CA ARG A 197 12.38 11.44 11.51
C ARG A 197 11.96 10.19 12.30
N TRP A 198 10.66 10.01 12.53
CA TRP A 198 10.11 8.83 13.17
C TRP A 198 10.48 7.55 12.41
N SER A 199 10.35 7.57 11.07
CA SER A 199 10.68 6.42 10.23
C SER A 199 12.15 6.02 10.34
N ILE A 200 13.06 6.99 10.31
CA ILE A 200 14.50 6.75 10.49
C ILE A 200 14.77 6.16 11.87
N GLN A 201 14.18 6.73 12.91
CA GLN A 201 14.36 6.25 14.29
C GLN A 201 13.83 4.81 14.43
N ALA A 202 12.63 4.51 13.94
CA ALA A 202 12.03 3.18 13.99
C ALA A 202 12.87 2.13 13.22
N ALA A 203 13.43 2.51 12.06
CA ALA A 203 14.33 1.65 11.30
C ALA A 203 15.63 1.36 12.05
N CYS A 204 16.26 2.37 12.65
CA CYS A 204 17.47 2.21 13.47
C CYS A 204 17.21 1.34 14.72
N GLU A 205 16.09 1.55 15.41
CA GLU A 205 15.71 0.71 16.55
C GLU A 205 15.48 -0.75 16.12
N GLN A 206 14.96 -0.97 14.93
CA GLN A 206 14.75 -2.31 14.38
C GLN A 206 16.07 -2.99 14.00
N LEU A 207 17.03 -2.24 13.39
CA LEU A 207 18.39 -2.73 13.14
C LEU A 207 19.06 -3.17 14.45
N ALA A 208 18.99 -2.34 15.48
CA ALA A 208 19.56 -2.66 16.78
C ALA A 208 18.93 -3.94 17.38
N ARG A 209 17.63 -4.14 17.22
CA ARG A 209 16.93 -5.38 17.64
C ARG A 209 17.39 -6.61 16.86
N TRP A 210 17.62 -6.46 15.54
CA TRP A 210 18.05 -7.58 14.68
C TRP A 210 19.54 -7.89 14.77
N ARG A 211 20.34 -7.05 15.43
CA ARG A 211 21.81 -7.20 15.52
C ARG A 211 22.28 -8.60 15.96
N ALA A 212 21.52 -9.27 16.82
CA ALA A 212 21.84 -10.63 17.28
C ALA A 212 21.35 -11.72 16.31
N ASP A 213 20.55 -11.39 15.31
CA ASP A 213 20.08 -12.34 14.30
C ASP A 213 21.16 -12.57 13.25
N LEU A 214 21.47 -13.85 12.96
CA LEU A 214 22.56 -14.23 12.06
C LEU A 214 22.31 -13.85 10.60
N GLN A 215 21.04 -13.69 10.20
CA GLN A 215 20.64 -13.37 8.83
C GLN A 215 20.25 -11.89 8.72
N LEU A 216 19.31 -11.42 9.54
CA LEU A 216 18.77 -10.06 9.46
C LEU A 216 19.75 -9.01 9.96
N GLY A 217 20.59 -9.33 10.96
CA GLY A 217 21.53 -8.38 11.55
C GLY A 217 22.66 -7.92 10.62
N LYS A 218 22.78 -8.52 9.43
CA LYS A 218 23.77 -8.14 8.41
C LYS A 218 23.17 -7.36 7.24
N LEU A 219 21.85 -7.26 7.18
CA LEU A 219 21.16 -6.62 6.06
C LEU A 219 21.00 -5.12 6.32
N PRO A 220 21.38 -4.26 5.37
CA PRO A 220 21.08 -2.83 5.46
C PRO A 220 19.57 -2.60 5.33
N ILE A 221 19.07 -1.58 6.01
CA ILE A 221 17.71 -1.07 5.83
C ILE A 221 17.77 0.24 5.05
N CYS A 222 17.08 0.30 3.91
CA CYS A 222 16.86 1.51 3.15
C CYS A 222 15.60 2.21 3.66
N VAL A 223 15.70 3.50 3.96
CA VAL A 223 14.56 4.34 4.37
C VAL A 223 14.35 5.43 3.33
N ASN A 224 13.11 5.57 2.86
CA ASN A 224 12.73 6.61 1.90
C ASN A 224 12.75 7.98 2.58
N ILE A 225 13.39 8.97 1.95
CA ILE A 225 13.49 10.34 2.42
C ILE A 225 12.85 11.27 1.40
N SER A 226 11.95 12.15 1.85
CA SER A 226 11.30 13.13 0.99
C SER A 226 12.24 14.27 0.60
N ALA A 227 11.95 14.91 -0.55
CA ALA A 227 12.69 16.10 -0.98
C ALA A 227 12.63 17.24 0.04
N ARG A 228 11.58 17.32 0.85
CA ARG A 228 11.42 18.34 1.90
C ARG A 228 12.35 18.08 3.08
N GLN A 229 12.55 16.82 3.45
CA GLN A 229 13.53 16.44 4.49
C GLN A 229 14.96 16.70 4.02
N LEU A 230 15.29 16.38 2.75
CA LEU A 230 16.62 16.63 2.20
C LEU A 230 17.01 18.11 2.20
N ARG A 231 16.04 19.04 2.22
CA ARG A 231 16.31 20.48 2.31
C ARG A 231 16.56 20.98 3.73
N GLN A 232 16.42 20.13 4.75
CA GLN A 232 16.75 20.51 6.12
C GLN A 232 18.26 20.53 6.33
N ALA A 233 18.76 21.67 6.82
CA ALA A 233 20.20 21.88 7.00
C ALA A 233 20.82 20.91 8.03
N ASP A 234 20.02 20.45 8.98
CA ASP A 234 20.43 19.62 10.13
C ASP A 234 20.07 18.12 9.97
N LEU A 235 19.59 17.70 8.78
CA LEU A 235 19.20 16.30 8.56
C LEU A 235 20.33 15.31 8.89
N ALA A 236 21.55 15.60 8.46
CA ALA A 236 22.70 14.72 8.71
C ALA A 236 23.00 14.57 10.21
N GLU A 237 22.94 15.67 10.94
CA GLU A 237 23.15 15.69 12.40
C GLU A 237 22.05 14.93 13.13
N GLN A 238 20.79 15.09 12.69
CA GLN A 238 19.65 14.34 13.23
C GLN A 238 19.82 12.83 13.02
N VAL A 239 20.20 12.40 11.81
CA VAL A 239 20.43 10.98 11.49
C VAL A 239 21.58 10.41 12.33
N GLN A 240 22.70 11.10 12.42
CA GLN A 240 23.84 10.70 13.26
C GLN A 240 23.44 10.58 14.74
N GLY A 241 22.65 11.54 15.23
CA GLY A 241 22.12 11.50 16.58
C GLY A 241 21.22 10.28 16.84
N ILE A 242 20.35 9.94 15.91
CA ILE A 242 19.47 8.76 15.99
C ILE A 242 20.31 7.47 16.00
N ILE A 243 21.26 7.33 15.08
CA ILE A 243 22.15 6.16 15.02
C ILE A 243 22.89 5.98 16.35
N SER A 244 23.47 7.06 16.87
CA SER A 244 24.19 7.02 18.13
C SER A 244 23.31 6.65 19.33
N GLN A 245 22.07 7.14 19.38
CA GLN A 245 21.11 6.85 20.46
C GLN A 245 20.55 5.44 20.42
N THR A 246 20.32 4.92 19.23
CA THR A 246 19.74 3.57 19.03
C THR A 246 20.78 2.46 19.06
N GLY A 247 22.06 2.80 18.87
CA GLY A 247 23.13 1.83 18.70
C GLY A 247 23.04 1.06 17.39
N ALA A 248 22.34 1.60 16.40
CA ALA A 248 22.33 1.05 15.03
C ALA A 248 23.74 1.22 14.42
N ASP A 249 24.14 0.23 13.59
CA ASP A 249 25.45 0.17 12.93
C ASP A 249 25.28 -0.05 11.43
#